data_9926dc89cb07b717a4bf089964ecc285
#
_entry.id   9926dc89cb07b717a4bf089964ecc285
#
_cell.length_a   1.000
_cell.length_b   1.000
_cell.length_c   1.000
_cell.angle_alpha   90.00
_cell.angle_beta   90.00
_cell.angle_gamma   90.00
#
_symmetry.space_group_name_H-M   'P 1'
#
loop_
_entity.id
_entity.type
_entity.pdbx_description
1 polymer ?
#
loop_
_entity_poly.entity_id
_entity_poly.type
_entity_poly.pdbx_seq_one_letter_code
_entity_poly.pdbx_strand_id
1 'polypeptide(L)'
;HALVKRYFVKSSNRYRPVLHYFRKYWQLVLTNFLYILGLYIHNFVFWTTDLRMMVVKSFVCNQPYDMASCLAMFTNISATIIFIARVEMHFHEKYKLYSEAVIGGRGADIENTKRRMFRQLASELMNLARIQFIISVVIYLLCIVLLPRAGISGMTMKIYPLLAAGYFILFLMYSAIIFLYYFNDLAGAVLTAGIFCGVTLIG
;
A
#
# COMPACT_ATOMS: atom_id res chain seq x y z
N HIS A 1 -3.78 22.85 -20.86
CA HIS A 1 -2.59 23.50 -21.47
C HIS A 1 -2.56 25.01 -21.18
N ALA A 2 -3.68 25.74 -21.23
CA ALA A 2 -3.77 27.18 -20.96
C ALA A 2 -3.51 27.53 -19.49
N LEU A 3 -4.01 26.74 -18.52
CA LEU A 3 -3.76 26.92 -17.09
C LEU A 3 -2.28 26.73 -16.73
N VAL A 4 -1.63 25.71 -17.30
CA VAL A 4 -0.21 25.45 -17.07
C VAL A 4 0.65 26.60 -17.59
N LYS A 5 0.38 27.14 -18.79
CA LYS A 5 1.08 28.31 -19.31
C LYS A 5 0.89 29.58 -18.49
N ARG A 6 -0.26 29.74 -17.82
CA ARG A 6 -0.57 30.92 -16.99
C ARG A 6 0.21 30.92 -15.68
N TYR A 7 0.44 29.75 -15.08
CA TYR A 7 1.11 29.64 -13.77
C TYR A 7 2.59 29.33 -13.85
N PHE A 8 3.07 28.72 -14.97
CA PHE A 8 4.47 28.33 -15.16
C PHE A 8 5.11 29.13 -16.32
N VAL A 9 5.24 30.44 -16.12
CA VAL A 9 5.74 31.37 -17.17
C VAL A 9 7.23 31.23 -17.45
N LYS A 10 8.02 30.62 -16.56
CA LYS A 10 9.45 30.38 -16.77
C LYS A 10 9.82 28.98 -16.33
N SER A 11 9.90 28.04 -17.26
CA SER A 11 10.59 26.77 -17.06
C SER A 11 12.10 27.03 -17.07
N SER A 12 12.72 26.93 -15.90
CA SER A 12 14.18 26.93 -15.83
C SER A 12 14.66 25.54 -16.22
N ASN A 13 15.46 25.42 -17.28
CA ASN A 13 16.09 24.15 -17.73
C ASN A 13 17.18 23.65 -16.75
N ARG A 14 17.13 24.06 -15.48
CA ARG A 14 18.09 23.62 -14.48
C ARG A 14 17.59 22.34 -13.80
N TYR A 15 17.90 21.19 -14.36
CA TYR A 15 17.56 19.87 -13.81
C TYR A 15 18.51 19.39 -12.70
N ARG A 16 19.67 20.03 -12.52
CA ARG A 16 20.65 19.67 -11.47
C ARG A 16 20.08 19.59 -10.05
N PRO A 17 19.25 20.55 -9.58
CA PRO A 17 18.65 20.45 -8.24
C PRO A 17 17.74 19.21 -8.09
N VAL A 18 16.97 18.89 -9.12
CA VAL A 18 16.05 17.74 -9.13
C VAL A 18 16.84 16.45 -9.03
N LEU A 19 17.92 16.29 -9.83
CA LEU A 19 18.79 15.13 -9.77
C LEU A 19 19.48 14.99 -8.40
N HIS A 20 19.86 16.12 -7.78
CA HIS A 20 20.42 16.10 -6.44
C HIS A 20 19.42 15.58 -5.39
N TYR A 21 18.14 15.97 -5.47
CA TYR A 21 17.08 15.44 -4.61
C TYR A 21 16.86 13.94 -4.82
N PHE A 22 16.85 13.44 -6.05
CA PHE A 22 16.77 12.01 -6.34
C PHE A 22 17.93 11.25 -5.71
N ARG A 23 19.16 11.77 -5.81
CA ARG A 23 20.34 11.16 -5.21
C ARG A 23 20.28 11.20 -3.67
N LYS A 24 19.77 12.28 -3.08
CA LYS A 24 19.64 12.43 -1.63
C LYS A 24 18.59 11.49 -1.04
N TYR A 25 17.46 11.31 -1.74
CA TYR A 25 16.32 10.53 -1.28
C TYR A 25 16.09 9.26 -2.11
N TRP A 26 17.17 8.67 -2.63
CA TRP A 26 17.10 7.46 -3.44
C TRP A 26 16.39 6.29 -2.76
N GLN A 27 16.48 6.20 -1.43
CA GLN A 27 15.81 5.18 -0.63
C GLN A 27 14.28 5.30 -0.73
N LEU A 28 13.72 6.51 -0.72
CA LEU A 28 12.27 6.71 -0.92
C LEU A 28 11.82 6.27 -2.32
N VAL A 29 12.62 6.62 -3.33
CA VAL A 29 12.35 6.21 -4.71
C VAL A 29 12.40 4.69 -4.83
N LEU A 30 13.42 4.06 -4.26
CA LEU A 30 13.59 2.61 -4.29
C LEU A 30 12.48 1.90 -3.52
N THR A 31 12.08 2.38 -2.33
CA THR A 31 10.96 1.79 -1.57
C THR A 31 9.68 1.80 -2.37
N ASN A 32 9.33 2.95 -2.98
CA ASN A 32 8.11 3.05 -3.79
C ASN A 32 8.19 2.18 -5.05
N PHE A 33 9.36 2.12 -5.69
CA PHE A 33 9.57 1.25 -6.84
C PHE A 33 9.38 -0.23 -6.49
N LEU A 34 10.01 -0.71 -5.41
CA LEU A 34 9.90 -2.09 -4.93
C LEU A 34 8.47 -2.42 -4.48
N TYR A 35 7.78 -1.46 -3.84
CA TYR A 35 6.38 -1.61 -3.47
C TYR A 35 5.48 -1.80 -4.69
N ILE A 36 5.60 -0.92 -5.69
CA ILE A 36 4.79 -1.00 -6.92
C ILE A 36 5.15 -2.25 -7.72
N LEU A 37 6.44 -2.57 -7.81
CA LEU A 37 6.89 -3.79 -8.48
C LEU A 37 6.29 -5.04 -7.81
N GLY A 38 6.40 -5.16 -6.49
CA GLY A 38 5.82 -6.26 -5.72
C GLY A 38 4.30 -6.35 -5.84
N LEU A 39 3.62 -5.19 -5.96
CA LEU A 39 2.17 -5.12 -6.14
C LEU A 39 1.70 -5.74 -7.47
N TYR A 40 2.47 -5.62 -8.55
CA TYR A 40 2.06 -6.03 -9.89
C TYR A 40 2.85 -7.21 -10.46
N ILE A 41 3.98 -7.59 -9.85
CA ILE A 41 4.89 -8.60 -10.42
C ILE A 41 4.18 -9.96 -10.59
N HIS A 42 3.29 -10.32 -9.69
CA HIS A 42 2.50 -11.55 -9.79
C HIS A 42 1.61 -11.56 -11.05
N ASN A 43 1.03 -10.42 -11.46
CA ASN A 43 0.23 -10.34 -12.69
C ASN A 43 1.12 -10.61 -13.92
N PHE A 44 2.34 -10.06 -13.96
CA PHE A 44 3.29 -10.32 -15.05
C PHE A 44 3.67 -11.80 -15.12
N VAL A 45 3.88 -12.46 -13.98
CA VAL A 45 4.16 -13.91 -13.93
C VAL A 45 2.98 -14.68 -14.51
N PHE A 46 1.74 -14.38 -14.11
CA PHE A 46 0.55 -15.07 -14.62
C PHE A 46 0.26 -14.80 -16.12
N TRP A 47 0.70 -13.66 -16.66
CA TRP A 47 0.60 -13.40 -18.10
C TRP A 47 1.57 -14.24 -18.94
N THR A 48 2.57 -14.89 -18.34
CA THR A 48 3.46 -15.82 -19.03
C THR A 48 2.99 -17.27 -18.99
N THR A 49 1.91 -17.58 -18.25
CA THR A 49 1.35 -18.93 -18.14
C THR A 49 0.49 -19.31 -19.35
N ASP A 50 0.18 -20.60 -19.48
CA ASP A 50 -0.64 -21.13 -20.58
C ASP A 50 -2.09 -20.63 -20.58
N LEU A 51 -2.57 -20.10 -19.44
CA LEU A 51 -3.91 -19.51 -19.28
C LEU A 51 -4.00 -18.08 -19.82
N ARG A 52 -2.93 -17.59 -20.46
CA ARG A 52 -2.92 -16.26 -21.06
C ARG A 52 -3.89 -16.16 -22.23
N MET A 53 -4.59 -15.05 -22.34
CA MET A 53 -5.44 -14.70 -23.46
C MET A 53 -4.81 -13.53 -24.21
N MET A 54 -4.60 -13.68 -25.52
CA MET A 54 -4.20 -12.57 -26.38
C MET A 54 -5.44 -11.81 -26.84
N VAL A 55 -5.60 -10.57 -26.35
CA VAL A 55 -6.70 -9.68 -26.78
C VAL A 55 -6.34 -9.02 -28.11
N VAL A 56 -5.09 -8.59 -28.27
CA VAL A 56 -4.51 -8.04 -29.51
C VAL A 56 -3.04 -8.47 -29.58
N LYS A 57 -2.40 -8.42 -30.75
CA LYS A 57 -1.00 -8.85 -30.96
C LYS A 57 0.01 -8.44 -29.88
N SER A 58 -0.23 -7.33 -29.15
CA SER A 58 0.66 -6.79 -28.11
C SER A 58 0.03 -6.75 -26.71
N PHE A 59 -1.22 -7.22 -26.56
CA PHE A 59 -1.92 -7.14 -25.29
C PHE A 59 -2.30 -8.53 -24.79
N VAL A 60 -1.65 -8.93 -23.69
CA VAL A 60 -1.84 -10.22 -23.06
C VAL A 60 -2.51 -9.99 -21.70
N CYS A 61 -3.50 -10.80 -21.36
CA CYS A 61 -4.13 -10.81 -20.03
C CYS A 61 -4.42 -12.23 -19.58
N ASN A 62 -4.63 -12.41 -18.28
CA ASN A 62 -5.19 -13.63 -17.72
C ASN A 62 -6.51 -13.26 -17.05
N GLN A 63 -7.61 -13.32 -17.81
CA GLN A 63 -8.91 -12.80 -17.40
C GLN A 63 -9.36 -13.28 -16.00
N PRO A 64 -9.32 -14.58 -15.63
CA PRO A 64 -9.74 -15.02 -14.32
C PRO A 64 -8.89 -14.45 -13.19
N TYR A 65 -7.58 -14.36 -13.40
CA TYR A 65 -6.63 -13.87 -12.40
C TYR A 65 -6.70 -12.35 -12.26
N ASP A 66 -6.69 -11.62 -13.37
CA ASP A 66 -6.76 -10.16 -13.39
C ASP A 66 -8.08 -9.65 -12.76
N MET A 67 -9.20 -10.36 -13.02
CA MET A 67 -10.48 -10.05 -12.39
C MET A 67 -10.45 -10.33 -10.88
N ALA A 68 -9.89 -11.45 -10.44
CA ALA A 68 -9.74 -11.77 -9.02
C ALA A 68 -8.83 -10.74 -8.31
N SER A 69 -7.74 -10.36 -8.95
CA SER A 69 -6.81 -9.34 -8.45
C SER A 69 -7.50 -7.97 -8.31
N CYS A 70 -8.24 -7.55 -9.32
CA CYS A 70 -9.00 -6.32 -9.31
C CYS A 70 -10.05 -6.30 -8.17
N LEU A 71 -10.81 -7.37 -8.00
CA LEU A 71 -11.79 -7.50 -6.91
C LEU A 71 -11.11 -7.46 -5.53
N ALA A 72 -9.96 -8.11 -5.39
CA ALA A 72 -9.18 -8.11 -4.14
C ALA A 72 -8.63 -6.71 -3.82
N MET A 73 -8.16 -5.97 -4.82
CA MET A 73 -7.77 -4.57 -4.65
C MET A 73 -8.95 -3.70 -4.19
N PHE A 74 -10.11 -3.79 -4.85
CA PHE A 74 -11.30 -3.04 -4.46
C PHE A 74 -11.77 -3.38 -3.05
N THR A 75 -11.69 -4.64 -2.65
CA THR A 75 -12.02 -5.06 -1.28
C THR A 75 -11.15 -4.36 -0.23
N ASN A 76 -9.87 -4.13 -0.55
CA ASN A 76 -8.92 -3.54 0.38
C ASN A 76 -8.80 -2.01 0.28
N ILE A 77 -9.46 -1.36 -0.69
CA ILE A 77 -9.42 0.11 -0.83
C ILE A 77 -10.03 0.82 0.40
N SER A 78 -11.04 0.21 1.02
CA SER A 78 -11.66 0.70 2.25
C SER A 78 -10.67 0.78 3.42
N ALA A 79 -9.76 -0.19 3.52
CA ALA A 79 -8.70 -0.19 4.53
C ALA A 79 -7.78 1.03 4.40
N THR A 80 -7.39 1.36 3.17
CA THR A 80 -6.55 2.53 2.88
C THR A 80 -7.25 3.83 3.29
N ILE A 81 -8.54 3.97 2.98
CA ILE A 81 -9.32 5.16 3.35
C ILE A 81 -9.42 5.29 4.87
N ILE A 82 -9.74 4.20 5.57
CA ILE A 82 -9.86 4.20 7.04
C ILE A 82 -8.49 4.48 7.68
N PHE A 83 -7.41 3.92 7.13
CA PHE A 83 -6.05 4.16 7.60
C PHE A 83 -5.71 5.64 7.55
N ILE A 84 -5.86 6.29 6.39
CA ILE A 84 -5.56 7.71 6.22
C ILE A 84 -6.44 8.57 7.13
N ALA A 85 -7.75 8.32 7.17
CA ALA A 85 -8.71 9.15 7.89
C ALA A 85 -8.63 9.02 9.42
N ARG A 86 -8.19 7.88 9.95
CA ARG A 86 -8.19 7.63 11.41
C ARG A 86 -6.81 7.36 11.97
N VAL A 87 -6.11 6.36 11.42
CA VAL A 87 -4.84 5.91 12.01
C VAL A 87 -3.76 6.96 11.85
N GLU A 88 -3.60 7.46 10.64
CA GLU A 88 -2.56 8.46 10.33
C GLU A 88 -2.79 9.77 11.08
N MET A 89 -4.02 10.28 11.13
CA MET A 89 -4.33 11.52 11.87
C MET A 89 -4.09 11.38 13.38
N HIS A 90 -4.61 10.33 14.02
CA HIS A 90 -4.41 10.09 15.44
C HIS A 90 -2.95 9.80 15.81
N PHE A 91 -2.24 9.08 14.92
CA PHE A 91 -0.81 8.86 15.10
C PHE A 91 -0.02 10.15 15.01
N HIS A 92 -0.32 11.01 14.04
CA HIS A 92 0.35 12.30 13.88
C HIS A 92 0.25 13.18 15.12
N GLU A 93 -0.92 13.25 15.75
CA GLU A 93 -1.12 13.98 17.00
C GLU A 93 -0.23 13.44 18.14
N LYS A 94 -0.16 12.12 18.30
CA LYS A 94 0.66 11.49 19.34
C LYS A 94 2.16 11.60 19.04
N TYR A 95 2.53 11.51 17.77
CA TYR A 95 3.91 11.73 17.33
C TYR A 95 4.37 13.16 17.60
N LYS A 96 3.50 14.15 17.37
CA LYS A 96 3.77 15.54 17.72
C LYS A 96 4.05 15.72 19.22
N LEU A 97 3.20 15.17 20.09
CA LEU A 97 3.39 15.20 21.55
C LEU A 97 4.70 14.52 21.98
N TYR A 98 5.04 13.40 21.35
CA TYR A 98 6.33 12.73 21.58
C TYR A 98 7.50 13.62 21.15
N SER A 99 7.43 14.25 20.00
CA SER A 99 8.46 15.15 19.48
C SER A 99 8.66 16.36 20.40
N GLU A 100 7.58 16.95 20.90
CA GLU A 100 7.62 18.04 21.88
C GLU A 100 8.25 17.61 23.20
N ALA A 101 7.95 16.41 23.68
CA ALA A 101 8.56 15.84 24.89
C ALA A 101 10.06 15.60 24.73
N VAL A 102 10.51 15.20 23.54
CA VAL A 102 11.95 15.01 23.24
C VAL A 102 12.71 16.33 23.27
N ILE A 103 12.08 17.44 22.84
CA ILE A 103 12.75 18.76 22.77
C ILE A 103 12.88 19.41 24.14
N GLY A 104 11.90 19.26 25.04
CA GLY A 104 11.88 20.00 26.31
C GLY A 104 11.42 19.23 27.54
N GLY A 105 11.16 17.91 27.42
CA GLY A 105 10.65 17.06 28.49
C GLY A 105 11.75 16.39 29.34
N ARG A 106 11.32 15.85 30.48
CA ARG A 106 12.18 14.99 31.33
C ARG A 106 12.22 13.58 30.71
N GLY A 107 13.26 12.79 30.99
CA GLY A 107 13.41 11.43 30.48
C GLY A 107 12.21 10.51 30.73
N ALA A 108 11.56 10.64 31.89
CA ALA A 108 10.33 9.90 32.23
C ALA A 108 9.15 10.30 31.32
N ASP A 109 9.04 11.58 30.94
CA ASP A 109 7.97 12.09 30.07
C ASP A 109 8.15 11.58 28.64
N ILE A 110 9.38 11.51 28.15
CA ILE A 110 9.73 10.96 26.85
C ILE A 110 9.30 9.49 26.76
N GLU A 111 9.71 8.68 27.75
CA GLU A 111 9.38 7.24 27.74
C GLU A 111 7.86 6.99 27.88
N ASN A 112 7.17 7.75 28.73
CA ASN A 112 5.72 7.64 28.87
C ASN A 112 4.98 8.04 27.58
N THR A 113 5.40 9.11 26.92
CA THR A 113 4.79 9.58 25.67
C THR A 113 5.05 8.60 24.55
N LYS A 114 6.27 8.05 24.46
CA LYS A 114 6.63 6.98 23.53
C LYS A 114 5.72 5.75 23.70
N ARG A 115 5.59 5.25 24.94
CA ARG A 115 4.73 4.10 25.24
C ARG A 115 3.27 4.35 24.89
N ARG A 116 2.75 5.54 25.15
CA ARG A 116 1.38 5.93 24.77
C ARG A 116 1.20 5.95 23.25
N MET A 117 2.15 6.50 22.53
CA MET A 117 2.16 6.55 21.07
C MET A 117 2.10 5.14 20.45
N PHE A 118 2.99 4.22 20.88
CA PHE A 118 3.01 2.84 20.39
C PHE A 118 1.76 2.04 20.76
N ARG A 119 1.23 2.24 21.99
CA ARG A 119 -0.01 1.58 22.41
C ARG A 119 -1.20 2.05 21.59
N GLN A 120 -1.31 3.34 21.32
CA GLN A 120 -2.35 3.91 20.46
C GLN A 120 -2.24 3.33 19.05
N LEU A 121 -1.03 3.31 18.48
CA LEU A 121 -0.79 2.75 17.16
C LEU A 121 -1.23 1.29 17.06
N ALA A 122 -0.81 0.45 18.02
CA ALA A 122 -1.20 -0.96 18.04
C ALA A 122 -2.72 -1.14 18.14
N SER A 123 -3.39 -0.33 18.98
CA SER A 123 -4.86 -0.34 19.12
C SER A 123 -5.57 0.04 17.84
N GLU A 124 -5.10 1.11 17.16
CA GLU A 124 -5.72 1.56 15.90
C GLU A 124 -5.51 0.57 14.76
N LEU A 125 -4.31 -0.02 14.65
CA LEU A 125 -4.04 -1.06 13.65
C LEU A 125 -4.89 -2.31 13.89
N MET A 126 -5.08 -2.72 15.15
CA MET A 126 -5.93 -3.85 15.48
C MET A 126 -7.41 -3.58 15.16
N ASN A 127 -7.91 -2.38 15.46
CA ASN A 127 -9.26 -1.97 15.09
C ASN A 127 -9.46 -1.95 13.58
N LEU A 128 -8.48 -1.41 12.85
CA LEU A 128 -8.49 -1.41 11.40
C LEU A 128 -8.53 -2.83 10.83
N ALA A 129 -7.69 -3.73 11.36
CA ALA A 129 -7.66 -5.13 10.94
C ALA A 129 -9.02 -5.81 11.16
N ARG A 130 -9.68 -5.57 12.29
CA ARG A 130 -11.02 -6.10 12.58
C ARG A 130 -12.07 -5.59 11.59
N ILE A 131 -12.10 -4.27 11.37
CA ILE A 131 -13.08 -3.65 10.46
C ILE A 131 -12.85 -4.17 9.03
N GLN A 132 -11.60 -4.22 8.58
CA GLN A 132 -11.27 -4.70 7.25
C GLN A 132 -11.60 -6.19 7.07
N PHE A 133 -11.39 -7.01 8.08
CA PHE A 133 -11.79 -8.41 8.04
C PHE A 133 -13.30 -8.57 7.83
N ILE A 134 -14.11 -7.80 8.58
CA ILE A 134 -15.58 -7.81 8.43
C ILE A 134 -15.97 -7.37 7.03
N ILE A 135 -15.38 -6.28 6.51
CA ILE A 135 -15.65 -5.77 5.16
C ILE A 135 -15.29 -6.83 4.11
N SER A 136 -14.13 -7.48 4.25
CA SER A 136 -13.69 -8.53 3.33
C SER A 136 -14.64 -9.72 3.30
N VAL A 137 -15.14 -10.16 4.46
CA VAL A 137 -16.13 -11.24 4.54
C VAL A 137 -17.45 -10.83 3.88
N VAL A 138 -17.95 -9.63 4.15
CA VAL A 138 -19.20 -9.13 3.54
C VAL A 138 -19.06 -9.04 2.02
N ILE A 139 -17.97 -8.46 1.52
CA ILE A 139 -17.74 -8.37 0.07
C ILE A 139 -17.61 -9.77 -0.55
N TYR A 140 -16.92 -10.70 0.12
CA TYR A 140 -16.81 -12.07 -0.36
C TYR A 140 -18.17 -12.75 -0.50
N LEU A 141 -19.06 -12.61 0.49
CA LEU A 141 -20.42 -13.14 0.44
C LEU A 141 -21.25 -12.50 -0.70
N LEU A 142 -21.11 -11.20 -0.89
CA LEU A 142 -21.74 -10.50 -2.02
C LEU A 142 -21.21 -11.01 -3.37
N CYS A 143 -19.91 -11.25 -3.49
CA CYS A 143 -19.28 -11.79 -4.69
C CYS A 143 -19.81 -13.18 -5.03
N ILE A 144 -20.01 -14.08 -4.05
CA ILE A 144 -20.60 -15.41 -4.27
C ILE A 144 -21.96 -15.33 -4.95
N VAL A 145 -22.78 -14.31 -4.62
CA VAL A 145 -24.14 -14.14 -5.17
C VAL A 145 -24.14 -13.39 -6.50
N LEU A 146 -23.30 -12.37 -6.64
CA LEU A 146 -23.33 -11.44 -7.77
C LEU A 146 -22.49 -11.89 -8.96
N LEU A 147 -21.30 -12.48 -8.74
CA LEU A 147 -20.40 -12.85 -9.82
C LEU A 147 -20.95 -13.91 -10.77
N PRO A 148 -21.61 -15.00 -10.29
CA PRO A 148 -22.24 -15.97 -11.19
C PRO A 148 -23.34 -15.34 -12.05
N ARG A 149 -24.11 -14.37 -11.51
CA ARG A 149 -25.13 -13.64 -12.26
C ARG A 149 -24.54 -12.74 -13.33
N ALA A 150 -23.33 -12.22 -13.11
CA ALA A 150 -22.58 -11.41 -14.08
C ALA A 150 -21.84 -12.27 -15.12
N GLY A 151 -21.95 -13.60 -15.08
CA GLY A 151 -21.25 -14.50 -16.01
C GLY A 151 -19.74 -14.63 -15.76
N ILE A 152 -19.27 -14.25 -14.58
CA ILE A 152 -17.85 -14.34 -14.22
C ILE A 152 -17.49 -15.78 -13.85
N SER A 153 -16.32 -16.24 -14.33
CA SER A 153 -15.90 -17.63 -14.20
C SER A 153 -15.74 -18.08 -12.74
N GLY A 154 -16.11 -19.33 -12.45
CA GLY A 154 -15.91 -19.93 -11.13
C GLY A 154 -14.43 -20.02 -10.70
N MET A 155 -13.49 -19.93 -11.65
CA MET A 155 -12.05 -19.88 -11.36
C MET A 155 -11.67 -18.56 -10.66
N THR A 156 -12.26 -17.42 -11.09
CA THR A 156 -12.10 -16.13 -10.40
C THR A 156 -12.50 -16.22 -8.92
N MET A 157 -13.61 -16.91 -8.63
CA MET A 157 -14.07 -17.09 -7.24
C MET A 157 -13.18 -17.98 -6.39
N LYS A 158 -12.46 -18.93 -6.99
CA LYS A 158 -11.50 -19.78 -6.26
C LYS A 158 -10.22 -19.02 -5.91
N ILE A 159 -9.79 -18.11 -6.78
CA ILE A 159 -8.54 -17.33 -6.62
C ILE A 159 -8.76 -16.11 -5.71
N TYR A 160 -9.92 -15.46 -5.80
CA TYR A 160 -10.23 -14.22 -5.13
C TYR A 160 -9.96 -14.20 -3.60
N PRO A 161 -10.37 -15.21 -2.79
CA PRO A 161 -10.15 -15.15 -1.33
C PRO A 161 -8.67 -15.13 -0.95
N LEU A 162 -7.86 -15.90 -1.69
CA LEU A 162 -6.42 -15.95 -1.46
C LEU A 162 -5.75 -14.61 -1.78
N LEU A 163 -6.12 -14.02 -2.92
CA LEU A 163 -5.64 -12.69 -3.30
C LEU A 163 -6.12 -11.61 -2.33
N ALA A 164 -7.37 -11.67 -1.88
CA ALA A 164 -7.89 -10.71 -0.90
C ALA A 164 -7.11 -10.76 0.43
N ALA A 165 -6.72 -11.96 0.89
CA ALA A 165 -5.85 -12.12 2.04
C ALA A 165 -4.43 -11.57 1.78
N GLY A 166 -3.87 -11.83 0.60
CA GLY A 166 -2.57 -11.28 0.17
C GLY A 166 -2.56 -9.76 0.14
N TYR A 167 -3.58 -9.14 -0.44
CA TYR A 167 -3.73 -7.67 -0.47
C TYR A 167 -3.96 -7.07 0.91
N PHE A 168 -4.58 -7.80 1.83
CA PHE A 168 -4.68 -7.35 3.22
C PHE A 168 -3.32 -7.33 3.92
N ILE A 169 -2.49 -8.36 3.73
CA ILE A 169 -1.11 -8.38 4.24
C ILE A 169 -0.28 -7.25 3.62
N LEU A 170 -0.41 -7.03 2.32
CA LEU A 170 0.21 -5.92 1.60
C LEU A 170 -0.17 -4.57 2.23
N PHE A 171 -1.45 -4.38 2.56
CA PHE A 171 -1.91 -3.17 3.21
C PHE A 171 -1.27 -2.96 4.60
N LEU A 172 -1.13 -4.02 5.41
CA LEU A 172 -0.43 -3.94 6.69
C LEU A 172 1.05 -3.57 6.51
N MET A 173 1.71 -4.14 5.53
CA MET A 173 3.08 -3.81 5.17
C MET A 173 3.21 -2.34 4.72
N TYR A 174 2.31 -1.85 3.88
CA TYR A 174 2.28 -0.45 3.46
C TYR A 174 2.12 0.50 4.65
N SER A 175 1.24 0.16 5.59
CA SER A 175 1.07 0.92 6.83
C SER A 175 2.37 0.96 7.64
N ALA A 176 3.09 -0.16 7.74
CA ALA A 176 4.38 -0.20 8.42
C ALA A 176 5.43 0.70 7.75
N ILE A 177 5.48 0.74 6.41
CA ILE A 177 6.38 1.63 5.67
C ILE A 177 6.09 3.10 5.99
N ILE A 178 4.81 3.51 6.06
CA ILE A 178 4.43 4.87 6.42
C ILE A 178 4.97 5.23 7.82
N PHE A 179 4.84 4.33 8.80
CA PHE A 179 5.38 4.58 10.14
C PHE A 179 6.91 4.65 10.17
N LEU A 180 7.60 3.83 9.38
CA LEU A 180 9.05 3.92 9.23
C LEU A 180 9.47 5.28 8.66
N TYR A 181 8.68 5.86 7.75
CA TYR A 181 8.92 7.22 7.27
C TYR A 181 8.75 8.28 8.37
N TYR A 182 7.75 8.15 9.25
CA TYR A 182 7.62 9.06 10.41
C TYR A 182 8.84 9.02 11.32
N PHE A 183 9.47 7.85 11.49
CA PHE A 183 10.69 7.68 12.27
C PHE A 183 11.98 7.97 11.49
N ASN A 184 11.85 8.39 10.23
CA ASN A 184 12.99 8.63 9.32
C ASN A 184 13.89 7.40 9.13
N ASP A 185 13.34 6.19 9.32
CA ASP A 185 14.02 4.93 9.05
C ASP A 185 13.80 4.50 7.60
N LEU A 186 14.53 5.17 6.70
CA LEU A 186 14.45 4.90 5.26
C LEU A 186 15.05 3.55 4.89
N ALA A 187 16.05 3.07 5.66
CA ALA A 187 16.66 1.76 5.42
C ALA A 187 15.69 0.63 5.75
N GLY A 188 15.00 0.72 6.90
CA GLY A 188 13.93 -0.21 7.27
C GLY A 188 12.80 -0.24 6.26
N ALA A 189 12.41 0.91 5.70
CA ALA A 189 11.39 1.00 4.67
C ALA A 189 11.80 0.28 3.37
N VAL A 190 13.04 0.48 2.89
CA VAL A 190 13.60 -0.23 1.72
C VAL A 190 13.63 -1.74 1.96
N LEU A 191 14.11 -2.16 3.13
CA LEU A 191 14.20 -3.58 3.49
C LEU A 191 12.79 -4.23 3.49
N THR A 192 11.82 -3.58 4.10
CA THR A 192 10.42 -4.06 4.16
C THR A 192 9.82 -4.22 2.77
N ALA A 193 9.96 -3.20 1.92
CA ALA A 193 9.49 -3.25 0.54
C ALA A 193 10.25 -4.30 -0.30
N GLY A 194 11.56 -4.46 -0.07
CA GLY A 194 12.39 -5.46 -0.74
C GLY A 194 12.02 -6.89 -0.39
N ILE A 195 11.79 -7.18 0.89
CA ILE A 195 11.33 -8.50 1.35
C ILE A 195 9.95 -8.81 0.74
N PHE A 196 9.04 -7.85 0.76
CA PHE A 196 7.72 -8.00 0.14
C PHE A 196 7.82 -8.33 -1.34
N CYS A 197 8.57 -7.54 -2.11
CA CYS A 197 8.78 -7.77 -3.54
C CYS A 197 9.39 -9.16 -3.82
N GLY A 198 10.40 -9.57 -3.02
CA GLY A 198 11.03 -10.87 -3.14
C GLY A 198 10.08 -12.04 -2.84
N VAL A 199 9.29 -11.94 -1.77
CA VAL A 199 8.30 -12.97 -1.42
C VAL A 199 7.21 -13.07 -2.49
N THR A 200 6.73 -11.94 -3.01
CA THR A 200 5.69 -11.93 -4.06
C THR A 200 6.21 -12.47 -5.40
N LEU A 201 7.52 -12.39 -5.66
CA LEU A 201 8.12 -12.95 -6.88
C LEU A 201 8.27 -14.48 -6.80
N ILE A 202 8.53 -15.03 -5.60
CA ILE A 202 8.82 -16.45 -5.38
C ILE A 202 7.53 -17.26 -5.14
N GLY A 203 6.52 -16.65 -4.49
CA GLY A 203 5.26 -17.29 -4.11
C GLY A 203 4.19 -17.16 -5.14
#